data_3ff704dd480e2e95b7815be6bfba1d31
#
_entry.id   3ff704dd480e2e95b7815be6bfba1d31
#
_cell.length_a   1.000
_cell.length_b   1.000
_cell.length_c   1.000
_cell.angle_alpha   90.00
_cell.angle_beta   90.00
_cell.angle_gamma   90.00
#
_symmetry.space_group_name_H-M   'P 1'
#
loop_
_entity.id
_entity.type
_entity.pdbx_description
1 polymer ?
#
loop_
_entity_poly.entity_id
_entity_poly.type
_entity_poly.pdbx_seq_one_letter_code
_entity_poly.pdbx_strand_id
1 'polypeptide(L)'
;PNQMIEKFGLDQLRYFLLREVPLGNDGDFSEFSLINRINSDLSNNLGNLIQRVVKFINKNFNNSVPNSLGEEADHIKLICQGYEMIVPVKKKMKEFQISKCLEDIFFYIDELNKYMDESQPWNSFKIDPKKAGKDLSILIECFRVIGIVLQPFIPNASKKILDILNI
;
A
#
# COMPACT_ATOMS: atom_id res chain seq x y z
N PRO A 1 -7.67 20.22 -16.33
CA PRO A 1 -7.80 19.06 -15.44
C PRO A 1 -8.34 17.83 -16.16
N ASN A 2 -9.43 17.98 -16.97
CA ASN A 2 -10.11 16.85 -17.62
C ASN A 2 -9.19 16.03 -18.53
N GLN A 3 -8.39 16.69 -19.37
CA GLN A 3 -7.40 16.01 -20.23
C GLN A 3 -6.38 15.19 -19.43
N MET A 4 -5.97 15.66 -18.23
CA MET A 4 -5.06 14.94 -17.36
C MET A 4 -5.74 13.71 -16.73
N ILE A 5 -7.02 13.83 -16.37
CA ILE A 5 -7.81 12.70 -15.86
C ILE A 5 -7.99 11.63 -16.95
N GLU A 6 -8.28 12.03 -18.19
CA GLU A 6 -8.41 11.11 -19.32
C GLU A 6 -7.09 10.39 -19.63
N LYS A 7 -5.96 11.11 -19.55
CA LYS A 7 -4.64 10.58 -19.88
C LYS A 7 -4.05 9.69 -18.79
N PHE A 8 -4.18 10.08 -17.52
CA PHE A 8 -3.48 9.46 -16.41
C PHE A 8 -4.39 8.76 -15.38
N GLY A 9 -5.68 9.10 -15.36
CA GLY A 9 -6.64 8.62 -14.37
C GLY A 9 -6.83 9.59 -13.21
N LEU A 10 -8.01 9.50 -12.59
CA LEU A 10 -8.40 10.40 -11.49
C LEU A 10 -7.54 10.20 -10.24
N ASP A 11 -7.36 8.96 -9.81
CA ASP A 11 -6.60 8.66 -8.60
C ASP A 11 -5.13 9.07 -8.72
N GLN A 12 -4.54 8.90 -9.90
CA GLN A 12 -3.16 9.27 -10.19
C GLN A 12 -2.96 10.78 -10.09
N LEU A 13 -3.87 11.55 -10.70
CA LEU A 13 -3.82 13.00 -10.61
C LEU A 13 -4.06 13.49 -9.17
N ARG A 14 -5.06 12.92 -8.47
CA ARG A 14 -5.32 13.23 -7.06
C ARG A 14 -4.09 12.97 -6.19
N TYR A 15 -3.51 11.78 -6.33
CA TYR A 15 -2.31 11.41 -5.58
C TYR A 15 -1.18 12.41 -5.78
N PHE A 16 -0.87 12.72 -7.04
CA PHE A 16 0.19 13.68 -7.37
C PHE A 16 -0.05 15.04 -6.71
N LEU A 17 -1.25 15.62 -6.89
CA LEU A 17 -1.57 16.95 -6.35
C LEU A 17 -1.52 16.97 -4.80
N LEU A 18 -1.95 15.90 -4.15
CA LEU A 18 -1.96 15.81 -2.68
C LEU A 18 -0.58 15.51 -2.09
N ARG A 19 0.29 14.87 -2.88
CA ARG A 19 1.62 14.42 -2.43
C ARG A 19 2.72 15.45 -2.73
N GLU A 20 2.69 16.04 -3.93
CA GLU A 20 3.77 16.88 -4.42
C GLU A 20 3.75 18.28 -3.81
N VAL A 21 2.58 18.86 -3.64
CA VAL A 21 2.42 20.24 -3.19
C VAL A 21 1.82 20.27 -1.78
N PRO A 22 2.59 20.72 -0.77
CA PRO A 22 2.03 20.99 0.55
C PRO A 22 0.93 22.05 0.45
N LEU A 23 -0.18 21.83 1.15
CA LEU A 23 -1.32 22.74 1.13
C LEU A 23 -0.89 24.15 1.57
N GLY A 24 -1.24 25.17 0.77
CA GLY A 24 -0.88 26.56 1.02
C GLY A 24 0.43 27.03 0.35
N ASN A 25 1.15 26.14 -0.33
CA ASN A 25 2.32 26.47 -1.12
C ASN A 25 2.01 26.44 -2.62
N ASP A 26 2.73 27.22 -3.40
CA ASP A 26 2.75 27.09 -4.83
C ASP A 26 3.58 25.87 -5.25
N GLY A 27 3.15 25.20 -6.30
CA GLY A 27 3.84 24.03 -6.84
C GLY A 27 3.89 24.06 -8.35
N ASP A 28 5.02 23.63 -8.90
CA ASP A 28 5.19 23.47 -10.33
C ASP A 28 4.58 22.15 -10.79
N PHE A 29 3.58 22.25 -11.66
CA PHE A 29 3.01 21.10 -12.34
C PHE A 29 3.84 20.76 -13.59
N SER A 30 4.38 19.54 -13.64
CA SER A 30 4.92 18.99 -14.87
C SER A 30 4.43 17.56 -15.09
N GLU A 31 4.15 17.21 -16.36
CA GLU A 31 3.78 15.83 -16.70
C GLU A 31 4.90 14.85 -16.36
N PHE A 32 6.15 15.26 -16.49
CA PHE A 32 7.30 14.44 -16.14
C PHE A 32 7.31 14.10 -14.65
N SER A 33 7.12 15.09 -13.78
CA SER A 33 7.05 14.88 -12.32
C SER A 33 5.86 14.00 -11.95
N LEU A 34 4.70 14.22 -12.59
CA LEU A 34 3.51 13.40 -12.39
C LEU A 34 3.75 11.93 -12.77
N ILE A 35 4.34 11.66 -13.93
CA ILE A 35 4.65 10.30 -14.39
C ILE A 35 5.65 9.63 -13.45
N ASN A 36 6.70 10.32 -13.06
CA ASN A 36 7.71 9.78 -12.15
C ASN A 36 7.10 9.42 -10.79
N ARG A 37 6.27 10.32 -10.23
CA ARG A 37 5.60 10.07 -8.95
C ARG A 37 4.63 8.90 -9.00
N ILE A 38 3.82 8.79 -10.06
CA ILE A 38 2.92 7.65 -10.27
C ILE A 38 3.72 6.35 -10.39
N ASN A 39 4.79 6.37 -11.18
CA ASN A 39 5.57 5.16 -11.40
C ASN A 39 6.31 4.72 -10.13
N SER A 40 6.96 5.65 -9.41
CA SER A 40 7.69 5.32 -8.20
C SER A 40 6.77 4.80 -7.11
N ASP A 41 5.75 5.58 -6.76
CA ASP A 41 4.97 5.34 -5.55
C ASP A 41 3.80 4.38 -5.81
N LEU A 42 2.98 4.63 -6.84
CA LEU A 42 1.77 3.85 -7.07
C LEU A 42 2.04 2.55 -7.83
N SER A 43 2.87 2.58 -8.87
CA SER A 43 3.09 1.40 -9.71
C SER A 43 4.16 0.47 -9.12
N ASN A 44 5.37 0.98 -8.93
CA ASN A 44 6.53 0.16 -8.56
C ASN A 44 6.58 -0.16 -7.06
N ASN A 45 6.03 0.70 -6.21
CA ASN A 45 5.96 0.47 -4.78
C ASN A 45 4.66 -0.27 -4.41
N LEU A 46 3.53 0.44 -4.27
CA LEU A 46 2.26 -0.12 -3.82
C LEU A 46 1.72 -1.22 -4.76
N GLY A 47 1.61 -0.92 -6.06
CA GLY A 47 1.00 -1.82 -7.04
C GLY A 47 1.79 -3.10 -7.23
N ASN A 48 3.11 -3.00 -7.34
CA ASN A 48 3.99 -4.16 -7.48
C ASN A 48 3.95 -5.07 -6.24
N LEU A 49 3.96 -4.49 -5.04
CA LEU A 49 3.87 -5.26 -3.79
C LEU A 49 2.57 -6.08 -3.74
N ILE A 50 1.42 -5.42 -3.93
CA ILE A 50 0.11 -6.10 -3.92
C ILE A 50 0.07 -7.19 -5.01
N GLN A 51 0.53 -6.87 -6.21
CA GLN A 51 0.51 -7.82 -7.33
C GLN A 51 1.37 -9.06 -7.05
N ARG A 52 2.56 -8.89 -6.46
CA ARG A 52 3.46 -10.00 -6.08
C ARG A 52 2.78 -10.93 -5.08
N VAL A 53 2.19 -10.37 -4.03
CA VAL A 53 1.52 -11.14 -2.97
C VAL A 53 0.29 -11.87 -3.50
N VAL A 54 -0.62 -11.15 -4.16
CA VAL A 54 -1.87 -11.72 -4.68
C VAL A 54 -1.61 -12.80 -5.73
N LYS A 55 -0.71 -12.56 -6.69
CA LYS A 55 -0.34 -13.57 -7.69
C LYS A 55 0.25 -14.82 -7.04
N PHE A 56 1.06 -14.65 -5.99
CA PHE A 56 1.66 -15.79 -5.31
C PHE A 56 0.61 -16.61 -4.55
N ILE A 57 -0.33 -15.96 -3.86
CA ILE A 57 -1.44 -16.61 -3.18
C ILE A 57 -2.32 -17.36 -4.19
N ASN A 58 -2.71 -16.71 -5.28
CA ASN A 58 -3.56 -17.31 -6.29
C ASN A 58 -2.93 -18.57 -6.89
N LYS A 59 -1.63 -18.52 -7.14
CA LYS A 59 -0.90 -19.65 -7.76
C LYS A 59 -0.67 -20.82 -6.80
N ASN A 60 -0.40 -20.56 -5.52
CA ASN A 60 0.14 -21.57 -4.61
C ASN A 60 -0.82 -21.95 -3.48
N PHE A 61 -1.88 -21.15 -3.22
CA PHE A 61 -2.83 -21.35 -2.13
C PHE A 61 -4.29 -21.41 -2.62
N ASN A 62 -4.53 -21.80 -3.88
CA ASN A 62 -5.86 -21.99 -4.47
C ASN A 62 -6.78 -20.75 -4.29
N ASN A 63 -6.28 -19.56 -4.51
CA ASN A 63 -6.98 -18.28 -4.32
C ASN A 63 -7.52 -18.07 -2.89
N SER A 64 -6.99 -18.76 -1.90
CA SER A 64 -7.40 -18.61 -0.51
C SER A 64 -6.24 -18.11 0.33
N VAL A 65 -6.50 -17.11 1.14
CA VAL A 65 -5.49 -16.62 2.10
C VAL A 65 -5.31 -17.70 3.18
N PRO A 66 -4.10 -18.18 3.43
CA PRO A 66 -3.87 -19.13 4.50
C PRO A 66 -4.30 -18.53 5.85
N ASN A 67 -5.19 -19.22 6.55
CA ASN A 67 -5.67 -18.77 7.85
C ASN A 67 -4.65 -19.12 8.94
N SER A 68 -3.58 -18.34 9.01
CA SER A 68 -2.49 -18.57 9.95
C SER A 68 -1.80 -17.27 10.33
N LEU A 69 -2.53 -16.37 10.98
CA LEU A 69 -1.90 -15.27 11.71
C LEU A 69 -1.06 -15.91 12.84
N GLY A 70 0.25 -15.95 12.63
CA GLY A 70 1.17 -16.48 13.63
C GLY A 70 1.28 -15.54 14.83
N GLU A 71 1.47 -16.10 16.03
CA GLU A 71 1.73 -15.35 17.27
C GLU A 71 3.21 -14.88 17.38
N GLU A 72 3.97 -14.94 16.30
CA GLU A 72 5.38 -14.53 16.30
C GLU A 72 5.50 -13.00 16.46
N ALA A 73 6.41 -12.57 17.32
CA ALA A 73 6.57 -11.16 17.71
C ALA A 73 6.79 -10.20 16.52
N ASP A 74 7.56 -10.62 15.50
CA ASP A 74 7.83 -9.81 14.31
C ASP A 74 6.59 -9.63 13.42
N HIS A 75 5.73 -10.63 13.39
CA HIS A 75 4.46 -10.59 12.66
C HIS A 75 3.49 -9.60 13.30
N ILE A 76 3.37 -9.66 14.62
CA ILE A 76 2.53 -8.74 15.39
C ILE A 76 3.04 -7.31 15.23
N LYS A 77 4.36 -7.11 15.27
CA LYS A 77 4.98 -5.80 15.13
C LYS A 77 4.59 -5.08 13.83
N LEU A 78 4.66 -5.77 12.69
CA LEU A 78 4.35 -5.17 11.38
C LEU A 78 2.87 -4.76 11.29
N ILE A 79 1.96 -5.59 11.78
CA ILE A 79 0.54 -5.26 11.86
C ILE A 79 0.30 -4.08 12.81
N CYS A 80 0.92 -4.10 14.01
CA CYS A 80 0.81 -3.01 14.98
C CYS A 80 1.30 -1.68 14.41
N GLN A 81 2.40 -1.66 13.67
CA GLN A 81 2.89 -0.45 12.98
C GLN A 81 1.83 0.14 12.04
N GLY A 82 1.10 -0.70 11.31
CA GLY A 82 -0.01 -0.26 10.46
C GLY A 82 -1.13 0.41 11.25
N TYR A 83 -1.53 -0.16 12.39
CA TYR A 83 -2.53 0.46 13.26
C TYR A 83 -2.04 1.73 13.94
N GLU A 84 -0.80 1.72 14.42
CA GLU A 84 -0.17 2.88 15.06
C GLU A 84 -0.04 4.07 14.09
N MET A 85 0.23 3.83 12.81
CA MET A 85 0.29 4.84 11.76
C MET A 85 -1.04 5.62 11.63
N ILE A 86 -2.19 5.01 11.93
CA ILE A 86 -3.50 5.67 11.81
C ILE A 86 -3.59 6.91 12.69
N VAL A 87 -3.00 6.88 13.87
CA VAL A 87 -3.07 8.00 14.86
C VAL A 87 -2.39 9.26 14.32
N PRO A 88 -1.08 9.22 13.92
CA PRO A 88 -0.44 10.40 13.34
C PRO A 88 -1.07 10.84 12.02
N VAL A 89 -1.52 9.91 11.17
CA VAL A 89 -2.22 10.26 9.92
C VAL A 89 -3.51 11.04 10.22
N LYS A 90 -4.35 10.59 11.16
CA LYS A 90 -5.56 11.33 11.57
C LYS A 90 -5.24 12.71 12.14
N LYS A 91 -4.16 12.85 12.93
CA LYS A 91 -3.71 14.13 13.46
C LYS A 91 -3.30 15.07 12.32
N LYS A 92 -2.42 14.62 11.43
CA LYS A 92 -1.92 15.38 10.28
C LYS A 92 -3.06 15.79 9.34
N MET A 93 -4.07 14.93 9.13
CA MET A 93 -5.26 15.27 8.35
C MET A 93 -6.03 16.44 8.96
N LYS A 94 -6.23 16.47 10.29
CA LYS A 94 -6.89 17.59 11.01
C LYS A 94 -6.10 18.89 10.90
N GLU A 95 -4.79 18.81 10.75
CA GLU A 95 -3.86 19.93 10.59
C GLU A 95 -3.63 20.31 9.12
N PHE A 96 -4.38 19.70 8.18
CA PHE A 96 -4.23 19.90 6.73
C PHE A 96 -2.82 19.57 6.18
N GLN A 97 -2.04 18.74 6.87
CA GLN A 97 -0.72 18.29 6.45
C GLN A 97 -0.82 17.06 5.54
N ILE A 98 -1.56 17.18 4.43
CA ILE A 98 -1.98 16.05 3.58
C ILE A 98 -0.79 15.32 2.97
N SER A 99 0.20 16.06 2.46
CA SER A 99 1.41 15.45 1.89
C SER A 99 2.18 14.60 2.90
N LYS A 100 2.25 15.06 4.16
CA LYS A 100 2.88 14.32 5.25
C LYS A 100 2.10 13.07 5.68
N CYS A 101 0.77 13.07 5.51
CA CYS A 101 -0.02 11.86 5.71
C CYS A 101 0.39 10.79 4.71
N LEU A 102 0.52 11.17 3.44
CA LEU A 102 0.95 10.25 2.38
C LEU A 102 2.40 9.79 2.60
N GLU A 103 3.30 10.64 3.14
CA GLU A 103 4.65 10.23 3.53
C GLU A 103 4.64 9.10 4.56
N ASP A 104 3.86 9.22 5.62
CA ASP A 104 3.77 8.19 6.65
C ASP A 104 3.20 6.88 6.08
N ILE A 105 2.16 6.97 5.24
CA ILE A 105 1.54 5.79 4.63
C ILE A 105 2.53 5.09 3.70
N PHE A 106 3.25 5.83 2.86
CA PHE A 106 4.21 5.25 1.93
C PHE A 106 5.47 4.75 2.63
N PHE A 107 5.90 5.38 3.72
CA PHE A 107 6.94 4.82 4.58
C PHE A 107 6.55 3.43 5.12
N TYR A 108 5.30 3.27 5.55
CA TYR A 108 4.83 1.95 5.98
C TYR A 108 4.78 0.94 4.81
N ILE A 109 4.39 1.36 3.61
CA ILE A 109 4.43 0.50 2.41
C ILE A 109 5.87 0.08 2.07
N ASP A 110 6.86 0.94 2.27
CA ASP A 110 8.28 0.62 2.10
C ASP A 110 8.72 -0.47 3.08
N GLU A 111 8.29 -0.41 4.35
CA GLU A 111 8.56 -1.46 5.34
C GLU A 111 7.91 -2.80 4.95
N LEU A 112 6.71 -2.78 4.33
CA LEU A 112 6.09 -3.99 3.81
C LEU A 112 6.85 -4.59 2.61
N ASN A 113 7.36 -3.75 1.71
CA ASN A 113 8.21 -4.21 0.61
C ASN A 113 9.49 -4.86 1.15
N LYS A 114 10.14 -4.22 2.12
CA LYS A 114 11.31 -4.77 2.79
C LYS A 114 11.00 -6.12 3.44
N TYR A 115 9.90 -6.22 4.18
CA TYR A 115 9.47 -7.48 4.78
C TYR A 115 9.24 -8.58 3.72
N MET A 116 8.59 -8.25 2.60
CA MET A 116 8.38 -9.18 1.49
C MET A 116 9.70 -9.68 0.89
N ASP A 117 10.71 -8.81 0.81
CA ASP A 117 12.04 -9.15 0.26
C ASP A 117 12.89 -9.94 1.27
N GLU A 118 12.71 -9.72 2.57
CA GLU A 118 13.39 -10.46 3.64
C GLU A 118 12.77 -11.85 3.88
N SER A 119 11.43 -11.93 3.93
CA SER A 119 10.71 -13.19 4.18
C SER A 119 10.78 -14.17 3.01
N GLN A 120 10.94 -13.65 1.78
CA GLN A 120 11.07 -14.40 0.54
C GLN A 120 10.08 -15.59 0.44
N PRO A 121 8.77 -15.36 0.46
CA PRO A 121 7.78 -16.44 0.54
C PRO A 121 7.87 -17.44 -0.63
N TRP A 122 8.44 -17.03 -1.77
CA TRP A 122 8.71 -17.93 -2.92
C TRP A 122 9.81 -18.96 -2.63
N ASN A 123 10.75 -18.65 -1.73
CA ASN A 123 11.79 -19.59 -1.31
C ASN A 123 11.32 -20.42 -0.10
N SER A 124 10.73 -19.78 0.90
CA SER A 124 10.21 -20.47 2.09
C SER A 124 9.11 -21.46 1.74
N PHE A 125 8.24 -21.17 0.75
CA PHE A 125 7.19 -22.07 0.30
C PHE A 125 7.69 -23.44 -0.17
N LYS A 126 8.87 -23.51 -0.75
CA LYS A 126 9.46 -24.78 -1.22
C LYS A 126 9.89 -25.70 -0.07
N ILE A 127 10.17 -25.13 1.10
CA ILE A 127 10.68 -25.81 2.27
C ILE A 127 9.56 -26.00 3.32
N ASP A 128 8.86 -24.92 3.62
CA ASP A 128 7.76 -24.85 4.58
C ASP A 128 6.61 -23.96 4.04
N PRO A 129 5.62 -24.56 3.36
CA PRO A 129 4.45 -23.83 2.87
C PRO A 129 3.65 -23.12 3.96
N LYS A 130 3.66 -23.64 5.20
CA LYS A 130 2.94 -23.02 6.33
C LYS A 130 3.60 -21.69 6.73
N LYS A 131 4.91 -21.63 6.78
CA LYS A 131 5.65 -20.40 7.05
C LYS A 131 5.36 -19.36 5.98
N ALA A 132 5.48 -19.71 4.70
CA ALA A 132 5.14 -18.81 3.60
C ALA A 132 3.68 -18.31 3.69
N GLY A 133 2.76 -19.19 4.08
CA GLY A 133 1.35 -18.83 4.30
C GLY A 133 1.16 -17.80 5.40
N LYS A 134 1.89 -17.94 6.51
CA LYS A 134 1.88 -16.96 7.61
C LYS A 134 2.37 -15.58 7.14
N ASP A 135 3.54 -15.52 6.49
CA ASP A 135 4.12 -14.27 5.98
C ASP A 135 3.15 -13.54 5.05
N LEU A 136 2.48 -14.28 4.16
CA LEU A 136 1.49 -13.72 3.23
C LEU A 136 0.22 -13.25 3.94
N SER A 137 -0.26 -13.97 4.96
CA SER A 137 -1.45 -13.58 5.75
C SER A 137 -1.23 -12.24 6.46
N ILE A 138 -0.03 -11.99 6.94
CA ILE A 138 0.35 -10.71 7.56
C ILE A 138 0.28 -9.58 6.54
N LEU A 139 0.87 -9.78 5.36
CA LEU A 139 0.83 -8.78 4.29
C LEU A 139 -0.61 -8.47 3.85
N ILE A 140 -1.48 -9.48 3.79
CA ILE A 140 -2.90 -9.29 3.48
C ILE A 140 -3.59 -8.42 4.53
N GLU A 141 -3.34 -8.65 5.83
CA GLU A 141 -3.90 -7.81 6.88
C GLU A 141 -3.35 -6.37 6.80
N CYS A 142 -2.06 -6.20 6.51
CA CYS A 142 -1.48 -4.89 6.28
C CYS A 142 -2.11 -4.19 5.06
N PHE A 143 -2.41 -4.91 3.98
CA PHE A 143 -3.10 -4.35 2.81
C PHE A 143 -4.52 -3.89 3.13
N ARG A 144 -5.22 -4.59 4.03
CA ARG A 144 -6.52 -4.14 4.54
C ARG A 144 -6.41 -2.77 5.19
N VAL A 145 -5.43 -2.57 6.07
CA VAL A 145 -5.18 -1.29 6.73
C VAL A 145 -4.85 -0.20 5.70
N ILE A 146 -3.93 -0.49 4.76
CA ILE A 146 -3.55 0.44 3.69
C ILE A 146 -4.75 0.79 2.81
N GLY A 147 -5.55 -0.19 2.41
CA GLY A 147 -6.75 0.03 1.60
C GLY A 147 -7.75 0.97 2.28
N ILE A 148 -7.92 0.85 3.59
CA ILE A 148 -8.80 1.73 4.37
C ILE A 148 -8.23 3.15 4.47
N VAL A 149 -6.94 3.26 4.79
CA VAL A 149 -6.30 4.57 5.06
C VAL A 149 -6.10 5.38 3.78
N LEU A 150 -5.94 4.74 2.63
CA LEU A 150 -5.78 5.39 1.33
C LEU A 150 -7.10 5.85 0.69
N GLN A 151 -8.28 5.45 1.20
CA GLN A 151 -9.58 5.85 0.62
C GLN A 151 -9.74 7.36 0.39
N PRO A 152 -9.34 8.26 1.30
CA PRO A 152 -9.48 9.69 1.07
C PRO A 152 -8.61 10.24 -0.06
N PHE A 153 -7.53 9.54 -0.39
CA PHE A 153 -6.51 10.00 -1.35
C PHE A 153 -6.71 9.42 -2.75
N ILE A 154 -6.83 8.08 -2.84
CA ILE A 154 -6.96 7.31 -4.09
C ILE A 154 -8.14 6.32 -3.99
N PRO A 155 -9.39 6.82 -4.00
CA PRO A 155 -10.58 6.02 -3.67
C PRO A 155 -10.79 4.80 -4.57
N ASN A 156 -10.55 4.93 -5.89
CA ASN A 156 -10.76 3.81 -6.82
C ASN A 156 -9.71 2.70 -6.64
N ALA A 157 -8.46 3.07 -6.41
CA ALA A 157 -7.40 2.10 -6.14
C ALA A 157 -7.62 1.42 -4.77
N SER A 158 -7.98 2.19 -3.75
CA SER A 158 -8.33 1.66 -2.42
C SER A 158 -9.50 0.69 -2.48
N LYS A 159 -10.56 1.04 -3.23
CA LYS A 159 -11.69 0.12 -3.45
C LYS A 159 -11.23 -1.19 -4.07
N LYS A 160 -10.39 -1.15 -5.12
CA LYS A 160 -9.86 -2.36 -5.75
C LYS A 160 -9.03 -3.20 -4.79
N ILE A 161 -8.24 -2.58 -3.92
CA ILE A 161 -7.47 -3.30 -2.89
C ILE A 161 -8.43 -4.05 -1.96
N LEU A 162 -9.46 -3.37 -1.44
CA LEU A 162 -10.43 -3.97 -0.53
C LEU A 162 -11.28 -5.03 -1.22
N ASP A 163 -11.73 -4.80 -2.46
CA ASP A 163 -12.48 -5.79 -3.26
C ASP A 163 -11.67 -7.09 -3.48
N ILE A 164 -10.35 -7.01 -3.72
CA ILE A 164 -9.47 -8.20 -3.82
C ILE A 164 -9.42 -8.96 -2.51
N LEU A 165 -9.58 -8.29 -1.38
CA LEU A 165 -9.58 -8.90 -0.05
C LEU A 165 -10.98 -9.37 0.39
N ASN A 166 -12.02 -9.16 -0.42
CA ASN A 166 -13.43 -9.42 -0.10
C ASN A 166 -13.95 -8.63 1.12
N ILE A 167 -13.59 -7.34 1.21
CA ILE A 167 -13.97 -6.41 2.28
C ILE A 167 -14.75 -5.22 1.69
#